data_4322eff78a2155676bbfc3a7630b2a9d
#
_entry.id   4322eff78a2155676bbfc3a7630b2a9d
#
_cell.length_a   1.000
_cell.length_b   1.000
_cell.length_c   1.000
_cell.angle_alpha   90.00
_cell.angle_beta   90.00
_cell.angle_gamma   90.00
#
_symmetry.space_group_name_H-M   'P 1'
#
loop_
_entity.id
_entity.type
_entity.pdbx_description
1 polymer ?
#
loop_
_entity_poly.entity_id
_entity_poly.type
_entity_poly.pdbx_seq_one_letter_code
_entity_poly.pdbx_strand_id
1 'polypeptide(L)'
;FKQNPEHFLAEASRLVKEQKASVIIEKLSYDPTNESYDVDIFTAEQKITDMTKAVSGVNKHIYDYVVVDSQGIERDFVTELDTSKEVVVYAKLPRGFLIPTPVGDYNPDWAISFKEGSVKHIYFIAETKGTMSSLELRGIEDRKIECARKFFEKINAEITSENVKYDVVTSYSKLMEVVSG
;
A
#
# COMPACT_ATOMS: atom_id res chain seq x y z
N PHE A 1 -24.32 28.90 -6.20
CA PHE A 1 -24.70 28.70 -7.62
C PHE A 1 -24.64 29.99 -8.41
N LYS A 2 -25.35 31.05 -7.99
CA LYS A 2 -25.43 32.32 -8.76
C LYS A 2 -24.10 33.08 -8.92
N GLN A 3 -23.13 32.87 -8.00
CA GLN A 3 -21.83 33.56 -8.04
C GLN A 3 -20.77 32.77 -8.83
N ASN A 4 -20.82 31.45 -8.79
CA ASN A 4 -19.90 30.59 -9.55
C ASN A 4 -20.57 29.25 -9.84
N PRO A 5 -21.34 29.14 -10.95
CA PRO A 5 -22.05 27.91 -11.29
C PRO A 5 -21.11 26.75 -11.65
N GLU A 6 -19.96 27.03 -12.24
CA GLU A 6 -18.99 26.00 -12.61
C GLU A 6 -18.39 25.33 -11.39
N HIS A 7 -17.97 26.10 -10.39
CA HIS A 7 -17.48 25.59 -9.13
C HIS A 7 -18.56 24.77 -8.41
N PHE A 8 -19.81 25.25 -8.38
CA PHE A 8 -20.91 24.49 -7.78
C PHE A 8 -21.14 23.14 -8.48
N LEU A 9 -21.15 23.12 -9.82
CA LEU A 9 -21.32 21.87 -10.59
C LEU A 9 -20.16 20.91 -10.37
N ALA A 10 -18.92 21.40 -10.30
CA ALA A 10 -17.75 20.60 -10.00
C ALA A 10 -17.85 19.95 -8.60
N GLU A 11 -18.17 20.74 -7.57
CA GLU A 11 -18.32 20.24 -6.19
C GLU A 11 -19.51 19.28 -6.05
N ALA A 12 -20.65 19.58 -6.65
CA ALA A 12 -21.79 18.67 -6.63
C ALA A 12 -21.46 17.33 -7.33
N SER A 13 -20.78 17.39 -8.49
CA SER A 13 -20.34 16.21 -9.20
C SER A 13 -19.34 15.37 -8.39
N ARG A 14 -18.39 16.02 -7.71
CA ARG A 14 -17.44 15.38 -6.80
C ARG A 14 -18.16 14.62 -5.68
N LEU A 15 -19.05 15.33 -4.95
CA LEU A 15 -19.81 14.73 -3.84
C LEU A 15 -20.66 13.53 -4.28
N VAL A 16 -21.33 13.63 -5.45
CA VAL A 16 -22.11 12.51 -6.00
C VAL A 16 -21.22 11.33 -6.34
N LYS A 17 -20.03 11.56 -6.92
CA LYS A 17 -19.07 10.49 -7.24
C LYS A 17 -18.56 9.82 -5.97
N GLU A 18 -18.22 10.59 -4.94
CA GLU A 18 -17.77 10.09 -3.64
C GLU A 18 -18.86 9.25 -2.96
N GLN A 19 -20.10 9.70 -2.96
CA GLN A 19 -21.22 8.95 -2.39
C GLN A 19 -21.48 7.64 -3.15
N LYS A 20 -21.43 7.66 -4.47
CA LYS A 20 -21.54 6.45 -5.29
C LYS A 20 -20.41 5.46 -4.98
N ALA A 21 -19.17 5.94 -4.90
CA ALA A 21 -18.03 5.10 -4.56
C ALA A 21 -18.19 4.46 -3.18
N SER A 22 -18.66 5.20 -2.17
CA SER A 22 -18.91 4.66 -0.82
C SER A 22 -19.91 3.51 -0.83
N VAL A 23 -21.06 3.68 -1.50
CA VAL A 23 -22.10 2.65 -1.58
C VAL A 23 -21.61 1.39 -2.33
N ILE A 24 -20.80 1.59 -3.37
CA ILE A 24 -20.20 0.48 -4.13
C ILE A 24 -19.21 -0.26 -3.23
N ILE A 25 -18.33 0.46 -2.54
CA ILE A 25 -17.30 -0.13 -1.68
C ILE A 25 -17.91 -0.88 -0.51
N GLU A 26 -18.98 -0.36 0.10
CA GLU A 26 -19.70 -1.07 1.16
C GLU A 26 -20.11 -2.49 0.77
N LYS A 27 -20.55 -2.66 -0.49
CA LYS A 27 -21.01 -3.93 -1.06
C LYS A 27 -19.96 -4.68 -1.87
N LEU A 28 -18.73 -4.14 -1.93
CA LEU A 28 -17.65 -4.74 -2.68
C LEU A 28 -17.27 -6.09 -2.07
N SER A 29 -17.21 -7.11 -2.91
CA SER A 29 -16.56 -8.39 -2.62
C SER A 29 -15.53 -8.69 -3.69
N TYR A 30 -14.50 -9.43 -3.32
CA TYR A 30 -13.49 -9.93 -4.24
C TYR A 30 -13.69 -11.44 -4.40
N ASP A 31 -13.67 -11.89 -5.63
CA ASP A 31 -13.74 -13.32 -5.97
C ASP A 31 -12.42 -13.74 -6.63
N PRO A 32 -11.88 -14.94 -6.32
CA PRO A 32 -10.66 -15.43 -6.93
C PRO A 32 -10.86 -15.65 -8.43
N THR A 33 -9.96 -15.13 -9.24
CA THR A 33 -9.98 -15.30 -10.71
C THR A 33 -9.16 -16.49 -11.18
N ASN A 34 -8.45 -17.19 -10.29
CA ASN A 34 -7.42 -18.18 -10.60
C ASN A 34 -6.23 -17.60 -11.39
N GLU A 35 -6.13 -16.29 -11.49
CA GLU A 35 -4.95 -15.61 -12.02
C GLU A 35 -3.98 -15.33 -10.87
N SER A 36 -2.69 -15.48 -11.12
CA SER A 36 -1.63 -15.14 -10.18
C SER A 36 -0.67 -14.17 -10.83
N TYR A 37 -0.07 -13.29 -10.03
CA TYR A 37 1.07 -12.52 -10.50
C TYR A 37 2.25 -13.44 -10.76
N ASP A 38 2.89 -13.28 -11.91
CA ASP A 38 4.16 -13.93 -12.18
C ASP A 38 5.25 -13.30 -11.29
N VAL A 39 6.20 -14.12 -10.84
CA VAL A 39 7.38 -13.65 -10.09
C VAL A 39 8.17 -12.61 -10.90
N ASP A 40 8.02 -12.63 -12.20
CA ASP A 40 8.64 -11.66 -13.12
C ASP A 40 8.27 -10.20 -12.86
N ILE A 41 7.15 -9.91 -12.17
CA ILE A 41 6.84 -8.54 -11.76
C ILE A 41 7.91 -7.97 -10.82
N PHE A 42 8.61 -8.83 -10.06
CA PHE A 42 9.70 -8.45 -9.17
C PHE A 42 11.05 -8.41 -9.88
N THR A 43 11.21 -9.11 -11.01
CA THR A 43 12.45 -9.18 -11.78
C THR A 43 12.54 -8.13 -12.88
N ALA A 44 11.43 -7.45 -13.21
CA ALA A 44 11.44 -6.36 -14.17
C ALA A 44 12.42 -5.26 -13.73
N GLU A 45 13.38 -4.92 -14.62
CA GLU A 45 14.39 -3.90 -14.35
C GLU A 45 13.76 -2.61 -13.82
N GLN A 46 14.07 -2.28 -12.58
CA GLN A 46 13.72 -0.97 -12.02
C GLN A 46 14.66 0.05 -12.67
N LYS A 47 14.17 0.78 -13.66
CA LYS A 47 14.90 1.90 -14.24
C LYS A 47 15.02 3.01 -13.19
N ILE A 48 16.20 3.14 -12.60
CA ILE A 48 16.50 4.26 -11.71
C ILE A 48 16.67 5.50 -12.60
N THR A 49 15.66 6.36 -12.60
CA THR A 49 15.72 7.65 -13.30
C THR A 49 16.39 8.73 -12.45
N ASP A 50 16.48 8.55 -11.15
CA ASP A 50 17.05 9.49 -10.19
C ASP A 50 17.81 8.74 -9.08
N MET A 51 19.14 8.75 -9.17
CA MET A 51 20.00 8.08 -8.18
C MET A 51 19.92 8.72 -6.78
N THR A 52 19.47 9.96 -6.65
CA THR A 52 19.30 10.60 -5.34
C THR A 52 18.19 9.96 -4.53
N LYS A 53 17.27 9.29 -5.18
CA LYS A 53 16.16 8.54 -4.59
C LYS A 53 16.52 7.10 -4.24
N ALA A 54 17.67 6.61 -4.63
CA ALA A 54 18.11 5.26 -4.32
C ALA A 54 18.73 5.19 -2.91
N VAL A 55 18.31 4.21 -2.12
CA VAL A 55 18.94 3.79 -0.86
C VAL A 55 19.70 2.51 -1.17
N SER A 56 21.02 2.57 -1.14
CA SER A 56 21.90 1.43 -1.37
C SER A 56 22.48 0.89 -0.06
N GLY A 57 23.08 -0.29 -0.12
CA GLY A 57 23.68 -0.94 1.05
C GLY A 57 22.65 -1.55 1.99
N VAL A 58 21.47 -1.87 1.47
CA VAL A 58 20.41 -2.60 2.18
C VAL A 58 20.71 -4.10 2.17
N ASN A 59 20.42 -4.78 3.28
CA ASN A 59 20.76 -6.20 3.48
C ASN A 59 19.54 -7.12 3.49
N LYS A 60 18.36 -6.58 3.75
CA LYS A 60 17.10 -7.33 3.88
C LYS A 60 16.09 -7.04 2.78
N HIS A 61 16.38 -6.10 1.92
CA HIS A 61 15.58 -5.87 0.73
C HIS A 61 15.86 -6.96 -0.31
N ILE A 62 14.87 -7.29 -1.13
CA ILE A 62 15.03 -8.29 -2.20
C ILE A 62 16.00 -7.88 -3.31
N TYR A 63 16.37 -6.59 -3.38
CA TYR A 63 17.36 -6.03 -4.30
C TYR A 63 18.45 -5.28 -3.52
N ASP A 64 19.58 -5.01 -4.17
CA ASP A 64 20.73 -4.30 -3.58
C ASP A 64 20.45 -2.82 -3.27
N TYR A 65 19.33 -2.29 -3.73
CA TYR A 65 18.89 -0.92 -3.49
C TYR A 65 17.37 -0.80 -3.48
N VAL A 66 16.89 0.27 -2.87
CA VAL A 66 15.46 0.66 -2.84
C VAL A 66 15.31 2.05 -3.42
N VAL A 67 14.38 2.22 -4.34
CA VAL A 67 14.00 3.57 -4.82
C VAL A 67 12.85 4.09 -3.96
N VAL A 68 13.09 5.20 -3.27
CA VAL A 68 12.11 5.87 -2.41
C VAL A 68 11.52 7.10 -3.11
N ASP A 69 10.23 7.32 -2.93
CA ASP A 69 9.56 8.48 -3.50
C ASP A 69 9.70 9.73 -2.62
N SER A 70 9.84 9.54 -1.29
CA SER A 70 10.11 10.60 -0.32
C SER A 70 11.48 10.45 0.35
N GLN A 71 12.22 11.56 0.45
CA GLN A 71 13.55 11.60 1.11
C GLN A 71 13.47 11.50 2.64
N GLY A 72 12.30 11.75 3.24
CA GLY A 72 12.07 11.66 4.68
C GLY A 72 11.48 10.31 5.06
N ILE A 73 10.16 10.23 5.09
CA ILE A 73 9.41 9.11 5.69
C ILE A 73 9.82 7.75 5.14
N GLU A 74 9.89 7.59 3.82
CA GLU A 74 10.23 6.29 3.24
C GLU A 74 11.71 5.91 3.45
N ARG A 75 12.62 6.88 3.41
CA ARG A 75 14.04 6.62 3.66
C ARG A 75 14.28 6.15 5.09
N ASP A 76 13.67 6.82 6.06
CA ASP A 76 13.74 6.44 7.47
C ASP A 76 13.12 5.06 7.68
N PHE A 77 11.97 4.81 7.07
CA PHE A 77 11.28 3.52 7.11
C PHE A 77 12.15 2.38 6.57
N VAL A 78 12.80 2.56 5.42
CA VAL A 78 13.76 1.60 4.85
C VAL A 78 14.91 1.33 5.81
N THR A 79 15.49 2.37 6.40
CA THR A 79 16.61 2.25 7.34
C THR A 79 16.21 1.44 8.57
N GLU A 80 15.03 1.70 9.11
CA GLU A 80 14.50 0.98 10.26
C GLU A 80 14.15 -0.47 9.94
N LEU A 81 13.55 -0.76 8.78
CA LEU A 81 13.29 -2.11 8.31
C LEU A 81 14.58 -2.92 8.15
N ASP A 82 15.60 -2.33 7.55
CA ASP A 82 16.87 -3.00 7.26
C ASP A 82 17.66 -3.32 8.52
N THR A 83 17.62 -2.46 9.53
CA THR A 83 18.32 -2.63 10.82
C THR A 83 17.52 -3.43 11.84
N SER A 84 16.22 -3.59 11.68
CA SER A 84 15.35 -4.32 12.61
C SER A 84 15.75 -5.78 12.80
N LYS A 85 15.77 -6.28 14.03
CA LYS A 85 15.99 -7.70 14.31
C LYS A 85 14.79 -8.58 14.01
N GLU A 86 13.61 -7.99 13.94
CA GLU A 86 12.33 -8.67 13.75
C GLU A 86 12.02 -8.92 12.25
N VAL A 87 12.49 -8.04 11.38
CA VAL A 87 12.29 -8.14 9.93
C VAL A 87 13.26 -9.14 9.33
N VAL A 88 12.74 -10.10 8.56
CA VAL A 88 13.51 -11.09 7.78
C VAL A 88 13.86 -10.54 6.42
N VAL A 89 12.84 -10.13 5.68
CA VAL A 89 12.96 -9.60 4.33
C VAL A 89 11.84 -8.58 4.08
N TYR A 90 12.12 -7.61 3.24
CA TYR A 90 11.10 -6.67 2.77
C TYR A 90 11.31 -6.34 1.28
N ALA A 91 10.24 -5.85 0.67
CA ALA A 91 10.27 -5.40 -0.71
C ALA A 91 9.39 -4.16 -0.88
N LYS A 92 9.86 -3.16 -1.64
CA LYS A 92 8.96 -2.18 -2.20
C LYS A 92 8.21 -2.84 -3.36
N LEU A 93 6.88 -2.85 -3.29
CA LEU A 93 6.05 -3.53 -4.28
C LEU A 93 6.19 -2.85 -5.65
N PRO A 94 6.34 -3.62 -6.73
CA PRO A 94 6.46 -3.07 -8.06
C PRO A 94 5.13 -2.45 -8.51
N ARG A 95 5.19 -1.45 -9.38
CA ARG A 95 3.99 -0.78 -9.93
C ARG A 95 3.03 -1.72 -10.66
N GLY A 96 3.47 -2.91 -11.02
CA GLY A 96 2.65 -3.95 -11.63
C GLY A 96 1.80 -4.74 -10.63
N PHE A 97 2.06 -4.61 -9.31
CA PHE A 97 1.23 -5.24 -8.29
C PHE A 97 0.02 -4.33 -8.00
N LEU A 98 -1.12 -4.66 -8.59
CA LEU A 98 -2.31 -3.82 -8.58
C LEU A 98 -3.49 -4.55 -7.95
N ILE A 99 -4.17 -3.90 -7.03
CA ILE A 99 -5.46 -4.32 -6.50
C ILE A 99 -6.53 -3.52 -7.24
N PRO A 100 -7.40 -4.17 -8.04
CA PRO A 100 -8.45 -3.45 -8.76
C PRO A 100 -9.48 -2.89 -7.77
N THR A 101 -9.84 -1.61 -7.95
CA THR A 101 -10.87 -0.96 -7.13
C THR A 101 -11.85 -0.19 -8.00
N PRO A 102 -13.09 0.08 -7.51
CA PRO A 102 -14.06 0.89 -8.24
C PRO A 102 -13.64 2.34 -8.51
N VAL A 103 -12.58 2.80 -7.85
CA VAL A 103 -12.04 4.16 -7.96
C VAL A 103 -10.65 4.20 -8.63
N GLY A 104 -10.28 3.11 -9.31
CA GLY A 104 -9.00 2.93 -9.99
C GLY A 104 -8.06 1.99 -9.25
N ASP A 105 -7.09 1.46 -9.96
CA ASP A 105 -6.16 0.49 -9.41
C ASP A 105 -5.38 1.06 -8.21
N TYR A 106 -5.10 0.21 -7.25
CA TYR A 106 -4.33 0.52 -6.06
C TYR A 106 -3.06 -0.33 -6.01
N ASN A 107 -1.94 0.32 -5.75
CA ASN A 107 -0.66 -0.33 -5.57
C ASN A 107 -0.15 -0.03 -4.14
N PRO A 108 -0.18 -1.00 -3.22
CA PRO A 108 0.45 -0.83 -1.91
C PRO A 108 1.96 -0.67 -2.03
N ASP A 109 2.59 0.02 -1.08
CA ASP A 109 4.01 0.34 -1.16
C ASP A 109 4.94 -0.83 -0.81
N TRP A 110 4.64 -1.58 0.26
CA TRP A 110 5.60 -2.49 0.88
C TRP A 110 5.01 -3.86 1.18
N ALA A 111 5.81 -4.89 0.96
CA ALA A 111 5.61 -6.22 1.52
C ALA A 111 6.74 -6.51 2.52
N ILE A 112 6.39 -6.98 3.72
CA ILE A 112 7.34 -7.17 4.83
C ILE A 112 7.08 -8.51 5.49
N SER A 113 8.14 -9.31 5.66
CA SER A 113 8.11 -10.58 6.37
C SER A 113 8.87 -10.47 7.69
N PHE A 114 8.27 -10.98 8.75
CA PHE A 114 8.82 -10.97 10.10
C PHE A 114 9.28 -12.36 10.54
N LYS A 115 10.17 -12.41 11.53
CA LYS A 115 10.64 -13.67 12.12
C LYS A 115 9.52 -14.40 12.84
N GLU A 116 9.52 -15.74 12.67
CA GLU A 116 8.67 -16.65 13.43
C GLU A 116 8.93 -16.52 14.93
N GLY A 117 7.86 -16.36 15.71
CA GLY A 117 7.92 -16.35 17.17
C GLY A 117 8.09 -14.96 17.82
N SER A 118 8.61 -13.96 17.11
CA SER A 118 8.58 -12.55 17.58
C SER A 118 7.26 -11.86 17.21
N VAL A 119 6.70 -12.29 16.10
CA VAL A 119 5.38 -11.94 15.59
C VAL A 119 4.85 -13.19 14.92
N LYS A 120 3.58 -13.54 15.06
CA LYS A 120 2.96 -14.61 14.26
C LYS A 120 3.30 -14.36 12.80
N HIS A 121 3.61 -15.40 12.02
CA HIS A 121 3.89 -15.31 10.59
C HIS A 121 2.93 -14.32 9.92
N ILE A 122 3.42 -13.13 9.61
CA ILE A 122 2.60 -12.09 9.01
C ILE A 122 3.40 -11.53 7.85
N TYR A 123 2.92 -11.79 6.64
CA TYR A 123 3.24 -10.94 5.52
C TYR A 123 2.49 -9.65 5.73
N PHE A 124 3.17 -8.58 6.03
CA PHE A 124 2.57 -7.28 6.22
C PHE A 124 2.70 -6.47 4.93
N ILE A 125 1.58 -5.98 4.45
CA ILE A 125 1.56 -5.03 3.35
C ILE A 125 1.25 -3.66 3.93
N ALA A 126 2.17 -2.74 3.78
CA ALA A 126 2.09 -1.40 4.32
C ALA A 126 1.91 -0.37 3.22
N GLU A 127 1.18 0.65 3.53
CA GLU A 127 1.13 1.90 2.79
C GLU A 127 1.80 2.99 3.63
N THR A 128 2.80 3.67 3.08
CA THR A 128 3.46 4.79 3.76
C THR A 128 2.86 6.11 3.32
N LYS A 129 2.02 6.72 4.15
CA LYS A 129 1.42 8.02 3.80
C LYS A 129 2.41 9.17 3.94
N GLY A 130 2.74 9.80 2.80
CA GLY A 130 3.27 11.15 2.75
C GLY A 130 2.19 12.22 2.87
N THR A 131 2.57 13.49 2.85
CA THR A 131 1.63 14.62 2.81
C THR A 131 1.01 14.74 1.42
N MET A 132 -0.28 14.43 1.30
CA MET A 132 -1.02 14.64 0.05
C MET A 132 -1.46 16.10 -0.09
N SER A 133 -1.32 16.63 -1.30
CA SER A 133 -1.48 18.05 -1.59
C SER A 133 -2.92 18.55 -1.72
N SER A 134 -3.92 17.66 -1.87
CA SER A 134 -5.33 18.06 -1.98
C SER A 134 -6.28 17.14 -1.24
N LEU A 135 -7.41 17.70 -0.77
CA LEU A 135 -8.47 16.94 -0.09
C LEU A 135 -9.13 15.91 -1.02
N GLU A 136 -9.22 16.20 -2.31
CA GLU A 136 -9.81 15.31 -3.30
C GLU A 136 -8.96 14.05 -3.51
N LEU A 137 -7.64 14.22 -3.65
CA LEU A 137 -6.71 13.10 -3.77
C LEU A 137 -6.72 12.21 -2.52
N ARG A 138 -6.82 12.81 -1.33
CA ARG A 138 -6.96 12.06 -0.07
C ARG A 138 -8.22 11.20 -0.06
N GLY A 139 -9.35 11.77 -0.49
CA GLY A 139 -10.62 11.03 -0.53
C GLY A 139 -10.57 9.79 -1.42
N ILE A 140 -9.97 9.89 -2.61
CA ILE A 140 -9.78 8.76 -3.53
C ILE A 140 -8.84 7.71 -2.91
N GLU A 141 -7.74 8.16 -2.34
CA GLU A 141 -6.76 7.27 -1.73
C GLU A 141 -7.32 6.52 -0.53
N ASP A 142 -8.07 7.20 0.34
CA ASP A 142 -8.73 6.55 1.46
C ASP A 142 -9.73 5.48 1.01
N ARG A 143 -10.42 5.68 -0.13
CA ARG A 143 -11.29 4.67 -0.74
C ARG A 143 -10.53 3.47 -1.29
N LYS A 144 -9.38 3.67 -1.91
CA LYS A 144 -8.51 2.59 -2.38
C LYS A 144 -8.00 1.75 -1.20
N ILE A 145 -7.58 2.40 -0.11
CA ILE A 145 -7.16 1.73 1.12
C ILE A 145 -8.30 0.89 1.71
N GLU A 146 -9.54 1.41 1.74
CA GLU A 146 -10.70 0.66 2.20
C GLU A 146 -10.95 -0.59 1.34
N CYS A 147 -10.81 -0.47 0.01
CA CYS A 147 -10.88 -1.62 -0.89
C CYS A 147 -9.77 -2.64 -0.63
N ALA A 148 -8.53 -2.18 -0.39
CA ALA A 148 -7.41 -3.06 -0.09
C ALA A 148 -7.64 -3.85 1.22
N ARG A 149 -8.21 -3.24 2.26
CA ARG A 149 -8.58 -3.96 3.48
C ARG A 149 -9.53 -5.11 3.18
N LYS A 150 -10.59 -4.87 2.41
CA LYS A 150 -11.53 -5.92 2.01
C LYS A 150 -10.90 -7.01 1.16
N PHE A 151 -9.96 -6.63 0.29
CA PHE A 151 -9.20 -7.58 -0.51
C PHE A 151 -8.38 -8.54 0.36
N PHE A 152 -7.61 -8.00 1.33
CA PHE A 152 -6.80 -8.84 2.22
C PHE A 152 -7.64 -9.62 3.24
N GLU A 153 -8.79 -9.09 3.69
CA GLU A 153 -9.76 -9.86 4.47
C GLU A 153 -10.25 -11.09 3.71
N LYS A 154 -10.53 -10.93 2.41
CA LYS A 154 -10.97 -12.04 1.56
C LYS A 154 -9.86 -13.08 1.36
N ILE A 155 -8.62 -12.64 1.07
CA ILE A 155 -7.46 -13.53 0.98
C ILE A 155 -7.31 -14.35 2.26
N ASN A 156 -7.35 -13.71 3.42
CA ASN A 156 -7.20 -14.38 4.71
C ASN A 156 -8.33 -15.36 5.01
N ALA A 157 -9.52 -15.13 4.50
CA ALA A 157 -10.63 -16.06 4.65
C ALA A 157 -10.45 -17.35 3.82
N GLU A 158 -9.67 -17.29 2.74
CA GLU A 158 -9.44 -18.41 1.83
C GLU A 158 -8.12 -19.15 2.10
N ILE A 159 -7.11 -18.46 2.62
CA ILE A 159 -5.80 -19.03 2.97
C ILE A 159 -5.81 -19.43 4.44
N THR A 160 -5.80 -20.74 4.70
CA THR A 160 -5.93 -21.27 6.07
C THR A 160 -4.60 -21.31 6.85
N SER A 161 -3.45 -21.15 6.21
CA SER A 161 -2.15 -21.35 6.82
C SER A 161 -1.39 -20.08 7.23
N GLU A 162 -1.61 -18.97 6.57
CA GLU A 162 -0.87 -17.73 6.82
C GLU A 162 -1.80 -16.51 6.69
N ASN A 163 -1.79 -15.65 7.70
CA ASN A 163 -2.56 -14.41 7.66
C ASN A 163 -1.70 -13.28 7.10
N VAL A 164 -2.17 -12.65 6.04
CA VAL A 164 -1.59 -11.42 5.51
C VAL A 164 -2.28 -10.24 6.18
N LYS A 165 -1.56 -9.47 6.98
CA LYS A 165 -2.10 -8.21 7.51
C LYS A 165 -1.82 -7.07 6.53
N TYR A 166 -2.81 -6.22 6.33
CA TYR A 166 -2.68 -4.97 5.60
C TYR A 166 -3.06 -3.81 6.50
N ASP A 167 -2.25 -2.76 6.53
CA ASP A 167 -2.60 -1.50 7.17
C ASP A 167 -1.78 -0.33 6.61
N VAL A 168 -2.21 0.89 6.96
CA VAL A 168 -1.52 2.13 6.65
C VAL A 168 -0.68 2.53 7.85
N VAL A 169 0.62 2.68 7.61
CA VAL A 169 1.56 3.06 8.66
C VAL A 169 2.30 4.35 8.29
N THR A 170 2.61 5.17 9.27
CA THR A 170 3.32 6.44 9.09
C THR A 170 4.78 6.36 9.51
N SER A 171 5.17 5.26 10.15
CA SER A 171 6.52 5.01 10.64
C SER A 171 6.70 3.52 10.94
N TYR A 172 7.96 3.11 11.11
CA TYR A 172 8.31 1.77 11.57
C TYR A 172 7.75 1.47 12.97
N SER A 173 7.79 2.44 13.89
CA SER A 173 7.21 2.27 15.23
C SER A 173 5.71 1.93 15.15
N LYS A 174 4.97 2.61 14.25
CA LYS A 174 3.56 2.31 14.05
C LYS A 174 3.33 0.93 13.44
N LEU A 175 4.18 0.53 12.49
CA LEU A 175 4.18 -0.82 11.95
C LEU A 175 4.32 -1.86 13.08
N MET A 176 5.30 -1.68 13.98
CA MET A 176 5.55 -2.61 15.08
C MET A 176 4.39 -2.67 16.07
N GLU A 177 3.70 -1.57 16.35
CA GLU A 177 2.49 -1.57 17.17
C GLU A 177 1.39 -2.46 16.55
N VAL A 178 1.14 -2.30 15.24
CA VAL A 178 0.11 -3.07 14.52
C VAL A 178 0.46 -4.55 14.44
N VAL A 179 1.74 -4.86 14.25
CA VAL A 179 2.21 -6.25 14.08
C VAL A 179 2.26 -7.00 15.40
N SER A 180 2.53 -6.32 16.52
CA SER A 180 2.63 -6.93 17.88
C SER A 180 1.29 -7.09 18.59
N GLY A 181 0.24 -6.38 18.15
CA GLY A 181 -1.12 -6.46 18.73
C GLY A 181 -1.94 -7.53 18.08
#